data_bb6228be5a5599e1473f6b3f24c347fb
#
_entry.id   bb6228be5a5599e1473f6b3f24c347fb
#
_cell.length_a   1.000
_cell.length_b   1.000
_cell.length_c   1.000
_cell.angle_alpha   90.00
_cell.angle_beta   90.00
_cell.angle_gamma   90.00
#
_symmetry.space_group_name_H-M   'P 1'
#
loop_
_entity.id
_entity.type
_entity.pdbx_description
1 polymer ?
#
loop_
_entity_poly.entity_id
_entity_poly.type
_entity_poly.pdbx_seq_one_letter_code
_entity_poly.pdbx_strand_id
1 'polypeptide(L)'
;DWGAVIGWLLAGNNPARVRSYTALSVGHPRAYANAGLEQKRKGWYTFFFQLPGIAEWTLSGSDWSRFRRWVHNYPEAENWIADLSRPGRLTAALNWYRANLFHVLFASHPPCPVPAMGVWSSRDMALAEDQMINSEKYVESSWRYERIDNCGHWIPLEVPETLNGLLLDFLSNPGN
;
A
#
# COMPACT_ATOMS: atom_id res chain seq x y z
N ASP A 1 -1.78 1.88 0.26
CA ASP A 1 -0.41 2.02 -0.23
C ASP A 1 0.48 2.67 0.83
N TRP A 2 1.37 3.60 0.50
CA TRP A 2 2.29 4.24 1.45
C TRP A 2 1.63 4.84 2.70
N GLY A 3 0.40 5.30 2.60
CA GLY A 3 -0.39 5.75 3.75
C GLY A 3 -0.58 4.64 4.79
N ALA A 4 -0.75 3.40 4.36
CA ALA A 4 -0.82 2.26 5.27
C ALA A 4 0.52 2.00 5.97
N VAL A 5 1.66 2.11 5.25
CA VAL A 5 2.99 1.99 5.89
C VAL A 5 3.16 3.02 7.00
N ILE A 6 2.82 4.29 6.72
CA ILE A 6 2.88 5.37 7.71
C ILE A 6 1.95 5.08 8.90
N GLY A 7 0.74 4.59 8.62
CA GLY A 7 -0.22 4.23 9.67
C GLY A 7 0.28 3.12 10.59
N TRP A 8 0.89 2.07 10.05
CA TRP A 8 1.54 1.01 10.84
C TRP A 8 2.64 1.57 11.76
N LEU A 9 3.50 2.45 11.21
CA LEU A 9 4.56 3.08 12.00
C LEU A 9 4.00 4.01 13.08
N LEU A 10 2.93 4.75 12.77
CA LEU A 10 2.27 5.62 13.74
C LEU A 10 1.65 4.79 14.88
N ALA A 11 0.90 3.73 14.54
CA ALA A 11 0.26 2.87 15.52
C ALA A 11 1.28 2.18 16.44
N GLY A 12 2.39 1.69 15.88
CA GLY A 12 3.43 1.03 16.65
C GLY A 12 4.26 1.97 17.52
N ASN A 13 4.63 3.16 17.02
CA ASN A 13 5.50 4.08 17.76
C ASN A 13 4.73 5.05 18.68
N ASN A 14 3.45 5.32 18.41
CA ASN A 14 2.65 6.29 19.15
C ASN A 14 1.26 5.74 19.49
N PRO A 15 1.14 4.56 20.12
CA PRO A 15 -0.14 3.89 20.33
C PRO A 15 -1.14 4.71 21.15
N ALA A 16 -0.66 5.54 22.07
CA ALA A 16 -1.51 6.40 22.87
C ALA A 16 -2.31 7.44 22.05
N ARG A 17 -1.92 7.65 20.78
CA ARG A 17 -2.58 8.57 19.84
C ARG A 17 -3.49 7.87 18.84
N VAL A 18 -3.52 6.53 18.85
CA VAL A 18 -4.25 5.72 17.89
C VAL A 18 -5.23 4.83 18.61
N ARG A 19 -6.54 5.03 18.42
CA ARG A 19 -7.59 4.20 19.03
C ARG A 19 -7.69 2.84 18.34
N SER A 20 -7.64 2.85 16.99
CA SER A 20 -7.67 1.67 16.13
C SER A 20 -7.08 2.02 14.78
N TYR A 21 -6.69 1.02 14.01
CA TYR A 21 -6.03 1.24 12.74
C TYR A 21 -6.61 0.36 11.62
N THR A 22 -6.84 0.93 10.43
CA THR A 22 -7.20 0.16 9.23
C THR A 22 -6.15 0.34 8.15
N ALA A 23 -5.60 -0.77 7.68
CA ALA A 23 -4.65 -0.84 6.58
C ALA A 23 -5.35 -1.28 5.30
N LEU A 24 -5.21 -0.52 4.22
CA LEU A 24 -5.69 -0.91 2.89
C LEU A 24 -4.51 -1.39 2.03
N SER A 25 -4.62 -2.57 1.47
CA SER A 25 -3.69 -3.24 0.56
C SER A 25 -2.35 -3.62 1.18
N VAL A 26 -1.70 -2.75 1.97
CA VAL A 26 -0.35 -2.97 2.52
C VAL A 26 -0.42 -3.43 3.96
N GLY A 27 0.06 -4.65 4.21
CA GLY A 27 0.22 -5.20 5.54
C GLY A 27 1.35 -4.56 6.35
N HIS A 28 1.57 -5.10 7.54
CA HIS A 28 2.64 -4.66 8.42
C HIS A 28 4.00 -4.73 7.70
N PRO A 29 4.90 -3.72 7.84
CA PRO A 29 6.19 -3.70 7.11
C PRO A 29 7.03 -4.97 7.30
N ARG A 30 7.02 -5.58 8.48
CA ARG A 30 7.71 -6.87 8.71
C ARG A 30 7.04 -8.02 7.96
N ALA A 31 5.72 -8.03 7.84
CA ALA A 31 5.01 -9.03 7.04
C ALA A 31 5.32 -8.86 5.55
N TYR A 32 5.33 -7.63 5.06
CA TYR A 32 5.73 -7.31 3.68
C TYR A 32 7.18 -7.73 3.38
N ALA A 33 8.13 -7.39 4.25
CA ALA A 33 9.54 -7.74 4.06
C ALA A 33 9.79 -9.26 4.04
N ASN A 34 9.00 -10.02 4.79
CA ASN A 34 9.08 -11.48 4.89
C ASN A 34 8.10 -12.22 3.97
N ALA A 35 7.41 -11.51 3.08
CA ALA A 35 6.44 -12.11 2.17
C ALA A 35 7.09 -13.01 1.11
N GLY A 36 6.28 -13.90 0.57
CA GLY A 36 6.70 -14.93 -0.37
C GLY A 36 7.14 -14.42 -1.75
N LEU A 37 7.40 -15.34 -2.64
CA LEU A 37 7.87 -15.05 -4.01
C LEU A 37 6.87 -14.22 -4.82
N GLU A 38 5.58 -14.39 -4.56
CA GLU A 38 4.54 -13.61 -5.25
C GLU A 38 4.70 -12.12 -4.96
N GLN A 39 4.87 -11.72 -3.69
CA GLN A 39 5.11 -10.33 -3.33
C GLN A 39 6.40 -9.80 -3.97
N LYS A 40 7.47 -10.58 -3.97
CA LYS A 40 8.73 -10.17 -4.61
C LYS A 40 8.55 -9.93 -6.11
N ARG A 41 7.76 -10.78 -6.78
CA ARG A 41 7.43 -10.61 -8.19
C ARG A 41 6.55 -9.39 -8.43
N LYS A 42 5.51 -9.18 -7.64
CA LYS A 42 4.62 -8.01 -7.75
C LYS A 42 5.37 -6.71 -7.44
N GLY A 43 6.27 -6.72 -6.45
CA GLY A 43 7.03 -5.56 -6.00
C GLY A 43 8.26 -5.18 -6.84
N TRP A 44 8.52 -5.83 -8.00
CA TRP A 44 9.69 -5.58 -8.84
C TRP A 44 9.91 -4.11 -9.18
N TYR A 45 8.82 -3.37 -9.37
CA TYR A 45 8.86 -1.96 -9.77
C TYR A 45 9.48 -1.06 -8.69
N THR A 46 9.42 -1.43 -7.42
CA THR A 46 10.02 -0.66 -6.33
C THR A 46 11.54 -0.60 -6.46
N PHE A 47 12.16 -1.68 -6.95
CA PHE A 47 13.59 -1.71 -7.28
C PHE A 47 13.89 -0.98 -8.59
N PHE A 48 13.03 -1.09 -9.59
CA PHE A 48 13.16 -0.32 -10.84
C PHE A 48 13.13 1.19 -10.57
N PHE A 49 12.32 1.66 -9.64
CA PHE A 49 12.24 3.06 -9.25
C PHE A 49 13.51 3.59 -8.56
N GLN A 50 14.41 2.71 -8.11
CA GLN A 50 15.72 3.10 -7.58
C GLN A 50 16.70 3.60 -8.66
N LEU A 51 16.34 3.56 -9.94
CA LEU A 51 17.19 3.98 -11.06
C LEU A 51 16.85 5.42 -11.48
N PRO A 52 17.55 6.46 -10.94
CA PRO A 52 17.25 7.85 -11.26
C PRO A 52 17.44 8.14 -12.75
N GLY A 53 16.56 8.95 -13.32
CA GLY A 53 16.54 9.29 -14.74
C GLY A 53 15.99 8.17 -15.63
N ILE A 54 16.37 6.91 -15.40
CA ILE A 54 15.90 5.76 -16.18
C ILE A 54 14.42 5.50 -15.89
N ALA A 55 14.02 5.50 -14.62
CA ALA A 55 12.63 5.28 -14.23
C ALA A 55 11.72 6.40 -14.77
N GLU A 56 12.14 7.66 -14.61
CA GLU A 56 11.42 8.81 -15.15
C GLU A 56 11.26 8.74 -16.66
N TRP A 57 12.37 8.55 -17.37
CA TRP A 57 12.37 8.44 -18.83
C TRP A 57 11.48 7.28 -19.32
N THR A 58 11.54 6.15 -18.62
CA THR A 58 10.75 4.97 -19.00
C THR A 58 9.25 5.21 -18.80
N LEU A 59 8.85 5.78 -17.66
CA LEU A 59 7.44 5.99 -17.34
C LEU A 59 6.82 7.10 -18.20
N SER A 60 7.51 8.23 -18.38
CA SER A 60 7.00 9.36 -19.15
C SER A 60 7.20 9.21 -20.67
N GLY A 61 8.06 8.28 -21.09
CA GLY A 61 8.37 8.08 -22.50
C GLY A 61 7.17 7.59 -23.32
N SER A 62 7.21 7.86 -24.64
CA SER A 62 6.14 7.49 -25.58
C SER A 62 4.76 7.98 -25.10
N ASP A 63 4.68 9.25 -24.75
CA ASP A 63 3.46 9.88 -24.23
C ASP A 63 2.80 9.09 -23.08
N TRP A 64 3.59 8.73 -22.09
CA TRP A 64 3.12 7.98 -20.90
C TRP A 64 2.51 6.60 -21.18
N SER A 65 2.68 6.05 -22.36
CA SER A 65 2.06 4.76 -22.75
C SER A 65 2.49 3.60 -21.84
N ARG A 66 3.74 3.63 -21.36
CA ARG A 66 4.26 2.62 -20.43
C ARG A 66 3.67 2.77 -19.03
N PHE A 67 3.47 4.00 -18.57
CA PHE A 67 2.79 4.26 -17.30
C PHE A 67 1.34 3.79 -17.37
N ARG A 68 0.57 4.15 -18.43
CA ARG A 68 -0.81 3.69 -18.62
C ARG A 68 -0.90 2.16 -18.58
N ARG A 69 -0.01 1.48 -19.29
CA ARG A 69 0.03 0.02 -19.28
C ARG A 69 0.38 -0.55 -17.90
N TRP A 70 1.30 0.08 -17.19
CA TRP A 70 1.70 -0.35 -15.86
C TRP A 70 0.55 -0.22 -14.86
N VAL A 71 -0.23 0.84 -14.92
CA VAL A 71 -1.44 0.99 -14.10
C VAL A 71 -2.68 0.32 -14.73
N HIS A 72 -2.49 -0.59 -15.68
CA HIS A 72 -3.54 -1.37 -16.35
C HIS A 72 -4.62 -0.52 -17.02
N ASN A 73 -4.26 0.65 -17.56
CA ASN A 73 -5.18 1.62 -18.17
C ASN A 73 -6.32 2.01 -17.22
N TYR A 74 -6.01 2.16 -15.95
CA TYR A 74 -6.99 2.55 -14.94
C TYR A 74 -7.67 3.88 -15.33
N PRO A 75 -8.99 4.05 -15.11
CA PRO A 75 -9.73 5.24 -15.57
C PRO A 75 -9.13 6.58 -15.11
N GLU A 76 -8.55 6.62 -13.89
CA GLU A 76 -7.91 7.82 -13.34
C GLU A 76 -6.50 8.10 -13.87
N ALA A 77 -5.94 7.25 -14.74
CA ALA A 77 -4.56 7.36 -15.21
C ALA A 77 -4.26 8.72 -15.85
N GLU A 78 -5.22 9.31 -16.57
CA GLU A 78 -5.05 10.62 -17.22
C GLU A 78 -4.93 11.75 -16.18
N ASN A 79 -5.69 11.69 -15.09
CA ASN A 79 -5.60 12.63 -13.99
C ASN A 79 -4.22 12.54 -13.30
N TRP A 80 -3.75 11.31 -13.08
CA TRP A 80 -2.41 11.08 -12.50
C TRP A 80 -1.30 11.57 -13.43
N ILE A 81 -1.43 11.35 -14.75
CA ILE A 81 -0.46 11.83 -15.74
C ILE A 81 -0.44 13.36 -15.75
N ALA A 82 -1.61 14.02 -15.71
CA ALA A 82 -1.68 15.47 -15.66
C ALA A 82 -0.92 16.05 -14.44
N ASP A 83 -1.03 15.39 -13.29
CA ASP A 83 -0.29 15.77 -12.09
C ASP A 83 1.20 15.44 -12.18
N LEU A 84 1.56 14.24 -12.61
CA LEU A 84 2.95 13.77 -12.67
C LEU A 84 3.76 14.46 -13.77
N SER A 85 3.13 14.97 -14.84
CA SER A 85 3.78 15.68 -15.92
C SER A 85 4.24 17.10 -15.54
N ARG A 86 3.73 17.66 -14.45
CA ARG A 86 4.21 18.95 -13.94
C ARG A 86 5.70 18.86 -13.55
N PRO A 87 6.49 19.93 -13.75
CA PRO A 87 7.93 19.90 -13.49
C PRO A 87 8.31 19.33 -12.13
N GLY A 88 9.16 18.30 -12.12
CA GLY A 88 9.69 17.66 -10.92
C GLY A 88 8.73 16.70 -10.19
N ARG A 89 7.46 16.62 -10.55
CA ARG A 89 6.47 15.82 -9.82
C ARG A 89 6.71 14.32 -9.92
N LEU A 90 7.00 13.82 -11.13
CA LEU A 90 7.33 12.39 -11.30
C LEU A 90 8.56 12.01 -10.48
N THR A 91 9.63 12.81 -10.53
CA THR A 91 10.83 12.58 -9.73
C THR A 91 10.54 12.62 -8.24
N ALA A 92 9.72 13.56 -7.78
CA ALA A 92 9.32 13.63 -6.36
C ALA A 92 8.56 12.38 -5.92
N ALA A 93 7.63 11.88 -6.74
CA ALA A 93 6.90 10.63 -6.48
C ALA A 93 7.84 9.41 -6.41
N LEU A 94 8.79 9.31 -7.34
CA LEU A 94 9.78 8.22 -7.34
C LEU A 94 10.77 8.34 -6.18
N ASN A 95 11.14 9.56 -5.78
CA ASN A 95 12.01 9.79 -4.63
C ASN A 95 11.39 9.32 -3.31
N TRP A 96 10.06 9.25 -3.21
CA TRP A 96 9.40 8.63 -2.07
C TRP A 96 9.81 7.15 -1.91
N TYR A 97 9.84 6.40 -3.01
CA TYR A 97 10.32 5.01 -3.02
C TYR A 97 11.81 4.93 -2.73
N ARG A 98 12.62 5.81 -3.34
CA ARG A 98 14.08 5.85 -3.17
C ARG A 98 14.47 6.10 -1.72
N ALA A 99 13.79 7.01 -1.06
CA ALA A 99 14.07 7.35 0.33
C ALA A 99 13.64 6.26 1.33
N ASN A 100 12.57 5.51 1.03
CA ASN A 100 11.90 4.72 2.04
C ASN A 100 11.97 3.20 1.84
N LEU A 101 12.26 2.70 0.61
CA LEU A 101 12.23 1.26 0.33
C LEU A 101 13.11 0.44 1.29
N PHE A 102 14.37 0.84 1.44
CA PHE A 102 15.30 0.11 2.29
C PHE A 102 14.93 0.20 3.77
N HIS A 103 14.37 1.32 4.19
CA HIS A 103 13.84 1.45 5.53
C HIS A 103 12.68 0.45 5.77
N VAL A 104 11.72 0.37 4.85
CA VAL A 104 10.61 -0.59 4.95
C VAL A 104 11.08 -2.02 4.98
N LEU A 105 12.10 -2.37 4.17
CA LEU A 105 12.58 -3.75 4.05
C LEU A 105 13.48 -4.21 5.21
N PHE A 106 14.30 -3.32 5.78
CA PHE A 106 15.40 -3.71 6.65
C PHE A 106 15.40 -3.07 8.04
N ALA A 107 14.62 -2.02 8.27
CA ALA A 107 14.53 -1.45 9.62
C ALA A 107 13.71 -2.35 10.56
N SER A 108 13.97 -2.20 11.85
CA SER A 108 13.12 -2.80 12.88
C SER A 108 11.83 -1.99 12.99
N HIS A 109 10.70 -2.64 12.74
CA HIS A 109 9.38 -2.03 12.87
C HIS A 109 8.69 -2.58 14.12
N PRO A 110 8.19 -1.72 15.03
CA PRO A 110 7.48 -2.16 16.22
C PRO A 110 6.16 -2.85 15.84
N PRO A 111 5.68 -3.81 16.65
CA PRO A 111 4.35 -4.35 16.49
C PRO A 111 3.27 -3.28 16.69
N CYS A 112 2.05 -3.56 16.25
CA CYS A 112 0.90 -2.69 16.43
C CYS A 112 0.13 -3.12 17.70
N PRO A 113 0.15 -2.32 18.77
CA PRO A 113 -0.50 -2.69 20.03
C PRO A 113 -1.97 -2.25 20.12
N VAL A 114 -2.53 -1.71 19.04
CA VAL A 114 -3.93 -1.29 18.99
C VAL A 114 -4.75 -2.21 18.07
N PRO A 115 -6.08 -2.29 18.25
CA PRO A 115 -6.95 -3.02 17.35
C PRO A 115 -6.73 -2.62 15.91
N ALA A 116 -6.54 -3.60 15.02
CA ALA A 116 -6.23 -3.32 13.63
C ALA A 116 -7.07 -4.18 12.67
N MET A 117 -7.46 -3.58 11.54
CA MET A 117 -8.11 -4.26 10.44
C MET A 117 -7.26 -4.12 9.17
N GLY A 118 -7.03 -5.24 8.49
CA GLY A 118 -6.41 -5.26 7.16
C GLY A 118 -7.45 -5.56 6.10
N VAL A 119 -7.55 -4.70 5.09
CA VAL A 119 -8.42 -4.91 3.93
C VAL A 119 -7.55 -5.14 2.70
N TRP A 120 -7.72 -6.29 2.05
CA TRP A 120 -6.98 -6.63 0.83
C TRP A 120 -7.93 -7.00 -0.31
N SER A 121 -7.51 -6.78 -1.55
CA SER A 121 -8.33 -6.99 -2.74
C SER A 121 -7.70 -8.00 -3.71
N SER A 122 -8.52 -8.91 -4.24
CA SER A 122 -8.05 -10.10 -4.96
C SER A 122 -7.38 -9.82 -6.31
N ARG A 123 -7.61 -8.64 -6.88
CA ARG A 123 -6.97 -8.19 -8.14
C ARG A 123 -5.88 -7.15 -7.91
N ASP A 124 -5.37 -7.01 -6.68
CA ASP A 124 -4.28 -6.08 -6.41
C ASP A 124 -3.04 -6.46 -7.23
N MET A 125 -2.59 -5.53 -8.08
CA MET A 125 -1.47 -5.74 -8.99
C MET A 125 -0.10 -5.62 -8.31
N ALA A 126 -0.04 -4.96 -7.16
CA ALA A 126 1.19 -4.59 -6.46
C ALA A 126 1.44 -5.39 -5.19
N LEU A 127 0.36 -5.78 -4.49
CA LEU A 127 0.42 -6.42 -3.18
C LEU A 127 -0.14 -7.85 -3.23
N ALA A 128 0.61 -8.79 -2.67
CA ALA A 128 0.15 -10.16 -2.50
C ALA A 128 -0.67 -10.30 -1.21
N GLU A 129 -1.55 -11.27 -1.16
CA GLU A 129 -2.45 -11.50 -0.02
C GLU A 129 -1.68 -11.92 1.25
N ASP A 130 -0.64 -12.73 1.09
CA ASP A 130 0.12 -13.32 2.19
C ASP A 130 0.72 -12.28 3.14
N GLN A 131 1.16 -11.13 2.64
CA GLN A 131 1.70 -10.05 3.49
C GLN A 131 0.61 -9.41 4.34
N MET A 132 -0.63 -9.34 3.87
CA MET A 132 -1.74 -8.84 4.67
C MET A 132 -2.17 -9.85 5.74
N ILE A 133 -2.38 -11.11 5.37
CA ILE A 133 -2.73 -12.18 6.31
C ILE A 133 -1.66 -12.30 7.41
N ASN A 134 -0.38 -12.34 7.03
CA ASN A 134 0.73 -12.47 7.97
C ASN A 134 0.93 -11.24 8.86
N SER A 135 0.24 -10.14 8.63
CA SER A 135 0.27 -8.97 9.52
C SER A 135 -0.28 -9.26 10.91
N GLU A 136 -1.17 -10.26 11.05
CA GLU A 136 -1.66 -10.74 12.33
C GLU A 136 -0.53 -11.02 13.33
N LYS A 137 0.59 -11.57 12.87
CA LYS A 137 1.76 -11.90 13.71
C LYS A 137 2.43 -10.69 14.36
N TYR A 138 2.08 -9.50 13.91
CA TYR A 138 2.65 -8.22 14.34
C TYR A 138 1.60 -7.29 14.94
N VAL A 139 0.41 -7.80 15.26
CA VAL A 139 -0.64 -7.08 15.99
C VAL A 139 -0.76 -7.70 17.37
N GLU A 140 -0.57 -6.91 18.41
CA GLU A 140 -0.63 -7.34 19.82
C GLU A 140 -2.03 -7.16 20.44
N SER A 141 -3.00 -6.73 19.63
CA SER A 141 -4.39 -6.55 19.98
C SER A 141 -5.29 -7.38 19.05
N SER A 142 -6.57 -7.04 18.92
CA SER A 142 -7.43 -7.71 17.96
C SER A 142 -7.02 -7.44 16.52
N TRP A 143 -7.04 -8.48 15.71
CA TRP A 143 -6.79 -8.42 14.28
C TRP A 143 -8.01 -8.90 13.51
N ARG A 144 -8.44 -8.08 12.55
CA ARG A 144 -9.51 -8.42 11.60
C ARG A 144 -8.96 -8.37 10.18
N TYR A 145 -9.14 -9.45 9.43
CA TYR A 145 -8.78 -9.49 8.01
C TYR A 145 -10.03 -9.53 7.14
N GLU A 146 -10.07 -8.65 6.16
CA GLU A 146 -11.15 -8.58 5.17
C GLU A 146 -10.58 -8.70 3.76
N ARG A 147 -11.15 -9.63 2.99
CA ARG A 147 -10.85 -9.81 1.58
C ARG A 147 -11.99 -9.29 0.72
N ILE A 148 -11.67 -8.44 -0.26
CA ILE A 148 -12.64 -7.97 -1.26
C ILE A 148 -12.31 -8.61 -2.59
N ASP A 149 -13.22 -9.46 -3.09
CA ASP A 149 -13.06 -10.12 -4.38
C ASP A 149 -13.40 -9.18 -5.55
N ASN A 150 -12.75 -9.44 -6.68
CA ASN A 150 -12.94 -8.71 -7.95
C ASN A 150 -12.62 -7.21 -7.90
N CYS A 151 -11.89 -6.75 -6.89
CA CYS A 151 -11.44 -5.38 -6.73
C CYS A 151 -9.91 -5.29 -6.93
N GLY A 152 -9.43 -4.22 -7.54
CA GLY A 152 -8.00 -3.93 -7.73
C GLY A 152 -7.40 -3.16 -6.56
N HIS A 153 -6.25 -2.51 -6.82
CA HIS A 153 -5.47 -1.84 -5.79
C HIS A 153 -6.17 -0.60 -5.19
N TRP A 154 -6.98 0.08 -5.97
CA TRP A 154 -7.62 1.35 -5.57
C TRP A 154 -8.98 1.13 -4.91
N ILE A 155 -9.04 0.33 -3.86
CA ILE A 155 -10.25 -0.05 -3.13
C ILE A 155 -11.21 1.14 -2.88
N PRO A 156 -10.74 2.33 -2.43
CA PRO A 156 -11.64 3.46 -2.18
C PRO A 156 -12.31 4.03 -3.44
N LEU A 157 -11.74 3.80 -4.61
CA LEU A 157 -12.28 4.27 -5.89
C LEU A 157 -13.17 3.21 -6.55
N GLU A 158 -12.83 1.94 -6.37
CA GLU A 158 -13.50 0.84 -7.04
C GLU A 158 -14.75 0.35 -6.31
N VAL A 159 -14.71 0.31 -4.98
CA VAL A 159 -15.81 -0.25 -4.15
C VAL A 159 -16.02 0.56 -2.87
N PRO A 160 -16.29 1.89 -2.98
CA PRO A 160 -16.38 2.78 -1.82
C PRO A 160 -17.47 2.38 -0.83
N GLU A 161 -18.63 1.89 -1.29
CA GLU A 161 -19.74 1.49 -0.42
C GLU A 161 -19.36 0.29 0.44
N THR A 162 -18.71 -0.72 -0.16
CA THR A 162 -18.25 -1.91 0.56
C THR A 162 -17.20 -1.51 1.59
N LEU A 163 -16.22 -0.70 1.20
CA LEU A 163 -15.19 -0.23 2.10
C LEU A 163 -15.77 0.58 3.26
N ASN A 164 -16.69 1.51 2.98
CA ASN A 164 -17.34 2.32 4.02
C ASN A 164 -18.10 1.46 5.02
N GLY A 165 -18.81 0.42 4.54
CA GLY A 165 -19.49 -0.53 5.43
C GLY A 165 -18.52 -1.22 6.39
N LEU A 166 -17.38 -1.75 5.89
CA LEU A 166 -16.34 -2.38 6.71
C LEU A 166 -15.72 -1.40 7.71
N LEU A 167 -15.46 -0.17 7.28
CA LEU A 167 -14.88 0.87 8.15
C LEU A 167 -15.85 1.24 9.28
N LEU A 168 -17.12 1.49 8.97
CA LEU A 168 -18.12 1.87 9.97
C LEU A 168 -18.34 0.75 11.00
N ASP A 169 -18.40 -0.49 10.54
CA ASP A 169 -18.54 -1.65 11.41
C ASP A 169 -17.34 -1.79 12.35
N PHE A 170 -16.12 -1.78 11.80
CA PHE A 170 -14.90 -1.88 12.59
C PHE A 170 -14.70 -0.71 13.56
N LEU A 171 -14.97 0.54 13.13
CA LEU A 171 -14.80 1.71 13.98
C LEU A 171 -15.82 1.77 15.11
N SER A 172 -16.98 1.14 14.94
CA SER A 172 -17.99 1.03 16.01
C SER A 172 -17.57 0.04 17.10
N ASN A 173 -16.88 -1.05 16.74
CA ASN A 173 -16.46 -2.11 17.64
C ASN A 173 -15.04 -2.62 17.32
N PRO A 174 -13.98 -1.82 17.56
CA PRO A 174 -12.61 -2.18 17.11
C PRO A 174 -12.00 -3.40 17.82
N GLY A 175 -12.59 -3.85 18.93
CA GLY A 175 -12.08 -4.98 19.74
C GLY A 175 -12.74 -6.33 19.45
N ASN A 176 -13.67 -6.37 18.51
CA ASN A 176 -14.39 -7.60 18.13
C ASN A 176 -13.92 -8.10 16.77
#